data_e97794b076ceace3cb4f7730ec253b88
#
_entry.id   e97794b076ceace3cb4f7730ec253b88
#
_cell.length_a   1.000
_cell.length_b   1.000
_cell.length_c   1.000
_cell.angle_alpha   90.00
_cell.angle_beta   90.00
_cell.angle_gamma   90.00
#
_symmetry.space_group_name_H-M   'P 1'
#
loop_
_entity.id
_entity.type
_entity.pdbx_description
1 polymer ?
#
loop_
_entity_poly.entity_id
_entity_poly.type
_entity_poly.pdbx_seq_one_letter_code
_entity_poly.pdbx_strand_id
1 'polypeptide(L)'
;MAATVDLSRVIFIVLREMRKPILAIIIVYSLSIVGMVIIPGPVVDGKAQYLSIFHAFYFMTYTATTTGFGEIPFPFSNAQRFWAIVCLYISVITWFYAIGSIIRLVQNPYLGKALAEHDFSNKVERISGDFFIICGFGDTGSVLARGLSDARLTAVIIDSSEERIKALQLRDYKVPMPGLFADASVPKHLIEAGIRRADCKAIVSVTSNEETNLKISAMARILNPGIDVITKSKVEIWEETLATIGGKVHIIDPFKTYAQLLAFSIVQRYFYSFNNWLVGDKSTELEQPLSPPNQGLWIICGFGRMGQEIKRALNKQGLRTAIIDPKPISPDEENVEKFVLGLTTVRTLKLAGIEQAVGIVTGTDDDGQNVSILLNARSINPNVFTVV
;
A
#
# COMPACT_ATOMS: atom_id res chain seq x y z
N MET A 1 22.23 -13.63 6.28
CA MET A 1 22.35 -13.82 4.82
C MET A 1 21.28 -12.92 4.23
N ALA A 2 21.67 -11.66 3.92
CA ALA A 2 20.76 -10.63 3.42
C ALA A 2 20.11 -11.15 2.14
N ALA A 3 18.82 -10.93 2.00
CA ALA A 3 18.10 -11.18 0.77
C ALA A 3 18.67 -10.21 -0.28
N THR A 4 19.68 -10.66 -1.01
CA THR A 4 20.07 -10.02 -2.27
C THR A 4 18.86 -10.15 -3.18
N VAL A 5 17.95 -9.19 -3.03
CA VAL A 5 16.84 -9.02 -3.96
C VAL A 5 17.49 -8.88 -5.32
N ASP A 6 17.19 -9.76 -6.06
CA ASP A 6 17.61 -10.26 -7.31
C ASP A 6 17.84 -9.14 -8.34
N LEU A 7 18.94 -8.37 -8.17
CA LEU A 7 19.52 -7.60 -9.28
C LEU A 7 19.65 -8.53 -10.51
N SER A 8 19.82 -9.84 -10.26
CA SER A 8 19.81 -10.89 -11.29
C SER A 8 18.47 -10.94 -12.04
N ARG A 9 17.33 -10.68 -11.38
CA ARG A 9 16.01 -10.63 -12.07
C ARG A 9 15.88 -9.42 -12.98
N VAL A 10 16.30 -8.25 -12.50
CA VAL A 10 16.31 -7.04 -13.32
C VAL A 10 17.21 -7.22 -14.53
N ILE A 11 18.45 -7.69 -14.31
CA ILE A 11 19.42 -8.00 -15.37
C ILE A 11 18.84 -9.03 -16.34
N PHE A 12 18.21 -10.10 -15.83
CA PHE A 12 17.60 -11.13 -16.67
C PHE A 12 16.49 -10.60 -17.56
N ILE A 13 15.59 -9.73 -17.02
CA ILE A 13 14.53 -9.10 -17.80
C ILE A 13 15.14 -8.22 -18.91
N VAL A 14 16.12 -7.39 -18.57
CA VAL A 14 16.80 -6.52 -19.52
C VAL A 14 17.49 -7.33 -20.60
N LEU A 15 18.29 -8.33 -20.25
CA LEU A 15 19.00 -9.18 -21.20
C LEU A 15 18.04 -9.97 -22.10
N ARG A 16 16.95 -10.48 -21.55
CA ARG A 16 15.93 -11.20 -22.32
C ARG A 16 15.27 -10.33 -23.37
N GLU A 17 14.84 -9.11 -23.01
CA GLU A 17 14.16 -8.19 -23.92
C GLU A 17 15.14 -7.59 -24.94
N MET A 18 16.37 -7.29 -24.55
CA MET A 18 17.38 -6.65 -25.40
C MET A 18 18.15 -7.64 -26.29
N ARG A 19 18.03 -8.95 -26.05
CA ARG A 19 18.76 -9.98 -26.83
C ARG A 19 18.50 -9.87 -28.33
N LYS A 20 17.23 -9.76 -28.74
CA LYS A 20 16.87 -9.71 -30.17
C LYS A 20 17.37 -8.45 -30.87
N PRO A 21 17.14 -7.21 -30.33
CA PRO A 21 17.66 -6.00 -30.93
C PRO A 21 19.21 -5.96 -30.98
N ILE A 22 19.88 -6.40 -29.93
CA ILE A 22 21.36 -6.46 -29.91
C ILE A 22 21.87 -7.40 -30.99
N LEU A 23 21.32 -8.61 -31.11
CA LEU A 23 21.67 -9.54 -32.14
C LEU A 23 21.39 -8.99 -33.55
N ALA A 24 20.27 -8.32 -33.74
CA ALA A 24 19.95 -7.69 -35.04
C ALA A 24 20.99 -6.63 -35.42
N ILE A 25 21.38 -5.75 -34.51
CA ILE A 25 22.43 -4.74 -34.73
C ILE A 25 23.74 -5.44 -35.11
N ILE A 26 24.18 -6.43 -34.33
CA ILE A 26 25.45 -7.16 -34.58
C ILE A 26 25.43 -7.80 -35.98
N ILE A 27 24.35 -8.48 -36.34
CA ILE A 27 24.22 -9.15 -37.65
C ILE A 27 24.24 -8.11 -38.77
N VAL A 28 23.45 -7.05 -38.67
CA VAL A 28 23.37 -6.01 -39.71
C VAL A 28 24.72 -5.31 -39.89
N TYR A 29 25.40 -4.94 -38.81
CA TYR A 29 26.72 -4.31 -38.90
C TYR A 29 27.75 -5.26 -39.49
N SER A 30 27.78 -6.53 -39.04
CA SER A 30 28.71 -7.50 -39.56
C SER A 30 28.53 -7.74 -41.05
N LEU A 31 27.28 -7.94 -41.52
CA LEU A 31 27.03 -8.15 -42.94
C LEU A 31 27.35 -6.89 -43.78
N SER A 32 27.01 -5.71 -43.25
CA SER A 32 27.30 -4.45 -43.94
C SER A 32 28.81 -4.21 -44.09
N ILE A 33 29.58 -4.44 -43.01
CA ILE A 33 31.03 -4.29 -43.04
C ILE A 33 31.67 -5.30 -44.02
N VAL A 34 31.27 -6.56 -43.95
CA VAL A 34 31.77 -7.60 -44.85
C VAL A 34 31.50 -7.21 -46.30
N GLY A 35 30.30 -6.79 -46.62
CA GLY A 35 29.96 -6.33 -47.99
C GLY A 35 30.81 -5.13 -48.45
N MET A 36 30.98 -4.11 -47.59
CA MET A 36 31.83 -2.95 -47.90
C MET A 36 33.31 -3.30 -48.12
N VAL A 37 33.83 -4.33 -47.45
CA VAL A 37 35.23 -4.79 -47.58
C VAL A 37 35.43 -5.64 -48.83
N ILE A 38 34.46 -6.47 -49.20
CA ILE A 38 34.57 -7.41 -50.32
C ILE A 38 34.31 -6.70 -51.65
N ILE A 39 33.37 -5.71 -51.70
CA ILE A 39 33.02 -5.03 -52.92
C ILE A 39 34.19 -4.13 -53.37
N PRO A 40 34.71 -4.29 -54.62
CA PRO A 40 35.80 -3.49 -55.10
C PRO A 40 35.39 -2.02 -55.27
N GLY A 41 36.27 -1.14 -54.84
CA GLY A 41 36.16 0.31 -54.99
C GLY A 41 36.64 0.77 -56.40
N PRO A 42 36.95 2.06 -56.56
CA PRO A 42 37.44 2.59 -57.83
C PRO A 42 38.79 2.01 -58.17
N VAL A 43 39.07 1.92 -59.50
CA VAL A 43 40.38 1.48 -60.01
C VAL A 43 41.28 2.70 -60.06
N VAL A 44 42.42 2.62 -59.37
CA VAL A 44 43.50 3.63 -59.37
C VAL A 44 44.78 2.93 -59.77
N ASP A 45 45.48 3.47 -60.75
CA ASP A 45 46.71 2.87 -61.29
C ASP A 45 46.56 1.37 -61.69
N GLY A 46 45.43 1.02 -62.30
CA GLY A 46 45.14 -0.34 -62.77
C GLY A 46 44.82 -1.37 -61.66
N LYS A 47 44.71 -0.96 -60.36
CA LYS A 47 44.34 -1.81 -59.22
C LYS A 47 43.07 -1.34 -58.56
N ALA A 48 42.15 -2.27 -58.26
CA ALA A 48 40.94 -1.99 -57.49
C ALA A 48 41.31 -1.65 -56.04
N GLN A 49 40.78 -0.59 -55.51
CA GLN A 49 40.93 -0.24 -54.09
C GLN A 49 39.86 -0.97 -53.24
N TYR A 50 40.22 -1.38 -52.03
CA TYR A 50 39.30 -2.03 -51.11
C TYR A 50 39.30 -1.27 -49.80
N LEU A 51 38.13 -1.17 -49.14
CA LEU A 51 38.05 -0.62 -47.80
C LEU A 51 38.68 -1.60 -46.80
N SER A 52 39.46 -1.06 -45.86
CA SER A 52 39.83 -1.85 -44.68
C SER A 52 38.60 -2.07 -43.77
N ILE A 53 38.69 -3.11 -42.93
CA ILE A 53 37.63 -3.38 -41.94
C ILE A 53 37.34 -2.15 -41.08
N PHE A 54 38.41 -1.42 -40.68
CA PHE A 54 38.25 -0.20 -39.86
C PHE A 54 37.51 0.89 -40.63
N HIS A 55 37.82 1.16 -41.87
CA HIS A 55 37.12 2.18 -42.67
C HIS A 55 35.67 1.76 -42.97
N ALA A 56 35.40 0.49 -43.19
CA ALA A 56 34.04 -0.01 -43.35
C ALA A 56 33.23 0.10 -42.07
N PHE A 57 33.83 -0.24 -40.92
CA PHE A 57 33.21 -0.02 -39.61
C PHE A 57 32.93 1.47 -39.32
N TYR A 58 33.91 2.34 -39.60
CA TYR A 58 33.78 3.77 -39.43
C TYR A 58 32.67 4.33 -40.33
N PHE A 59 32.64 3.92 -41.62
CA PHE A 59 31.56 4.28 -42.53
C PHE A 59 30.19 3.86 -42.00
N MET A 60 30.03 2.60 -41.59
CA MET A 60 28.77 2.10 -41.05
C MET A 60 28.35 2.84 -39.80
N THR A 61 29.28 3.23 -38.93
CA THR A 61 28.97 3.93 -37.68
C THR A 61 28.37 5.31 -37.96
N TYR A 62 29.01 6.15 -38.78
CA TYR A 62 28.47 7.47 -39.04
C TYR A 62 27.28 7.47 -40.00
N THR A 63 27.12 6.42 -40.82
CA THR A 63 25.91 6.25 -41.65
C THR A 63 24.71 5.84 -40.81
N ALA A 64 24.87 4.87 -39.94
CA ALA A 64 23.81 4.40 -39.04
C ALA A 64 23.40 5.45 -38.00
N THR A 65 24.34 6.30 -37.54
CA THR A 65 24.06 7.41 -36.62
C THR A 65 23.58 8.68 -37.34
N THR A 66 23.37 8.61 -38.67
CA THR A 66 22.90 9.74 -39.53
C THR A 66 23.83 10.94 -39.53
N THR A 67 25.12 10.79 -39.18
CA THR A 67 26.10 11.89 -39.19
C THR A 67 26.53 12.28 -40.60
N GLY A 68 26.75 11.30 -41.51
CA GLY A 68 26.91 11.52 -42.92
C GLY A 68 28.18 12.27 -43.38
N PHE A 69 29.38 11.81 -42.99
CA PHE A 69 30.64 12.43 -43.40
C PHE A 69 30.99 12.25 -44.90
N GLY A 70 30.18 11.48 -45.64
CA GLY A 70 30.42 11.24 -47.06
C GLY A 70 31.23 9.97 -47.31
N GLU A 71 31.88 9.90 -48.51
CA GLU A 71 32.61 8.72 -48.96
C GLU A 71 34.07 8.85 -48.53
N ILE A 72 34.46 8.14 -47.47
CA ILE A 72 35.79 8.20 -46.89
C ILE A 72 36.36 6.76 -46.83
N PRO A 73 37.64 6.49 -47.17
CA PRO A 73 38.74 7.43 -47.44
C PRO A 73 38.88 7.85 -48.93
N PHE A 74 38.08 7.27 -49.78
CA PHE A 74 38.08 7.57 -51.23
C PHE A 74 36.65 7.49 -51.76
N PRO A 75 36.37 8.08 -52.97
CA PRO A 75 35.04 7.99 -53.62
C PRO A 75 34.68 6.51 -53.87
N PHE A 76 33.41 6.16 -53.61
CA PHE A 76 32.95 4.78 -53.78
C PHE A 76 32.66 4.43 -55.24
N SER A 77 32.85 3.16 -55.60
CA SER A 77 32.35 2.62 -56.88
C SER A 77 30.83 2.57 -56.87
N ASN A 78 30.21 2.47 -58.06
CA ASN A 78 28.76 2.33 -58.15
C ASN A 78 28.22 1.09 -57.39
N ALA A 79 28.97 -0.01 -57.37
CA ALA A 79 28.63 -1.21 -56.62
C ALA A 79 28.66 -0.97 -55.07
N GLN A 80 29.69 -0.26 -54.61
CA GLN A 80 29.78 0.14 -53.19
C GLN A 80 28.68 1.12 -52.80
N ARG A 81 28.31 2.10 -53.67
CA ARG A 81 27.20 3.04 -53.45
C ARG A 81 25.88 2.30 -53.36
N PHE A 82 25.63 1.34 -54.26
CA PHE A 82 24.41 0.54 -54.19
C PHE A 82 24.34 -0.25 -52.88
N TRP A 83 25.45 -0.92 -52.48
CA TRP A 83 25.50 -1.61 -51.23
C TRP A 83 25.30 -0.68 -50.01
N ALA A 84 25.89 0.51 -50.05
CA ALA A 84 25.72 1.55 -49.02
C ALA A 84 24.27 1.98 -48.83
N ILE A 85 23.52 2.10 -49.95
CA ILE A 85 22.08 2.40 -49.91
C ILE A 85 21.31 1.28 -49.21
N VAL A 86 21.59 0.02 -49.52
CA VAL A 86 20.94 -1.10 -48.86
C VAL A 86 21.28 -1.13 -47.36
N CYS A 87 22.57 -0.94 -47.02
CA CYS A 87 23.01 -0.86 -45.64
C CYS A 87 22.35 0.29 -44.88
N LEU A 88 22.17 1.44 -45.50
CA LEU A 88 21.50 2.62 -44.90
C LEU A 88 20.09 2.26 -44.50
N TYR A 89 19.26 1.75 -45.40
CA TYR A 89 17.89 1.39 -45.07
C TYR A 89 17.78 0.32 -43.97
N ILE A 90 18.56 -0.72 -44.08
CA ILE A 90 18.55 -1.83 -43.11
C ILE A 90 19.04 -1.34 -41.72
N SER A 91 20.11 -0.53 -41.68
CA SER A 91 20.62 0.01 -40.42
C SER A 91 19.63 0.94 -39.73
N VAL A 92 18.99 1.84 -40.47
CA VAL A 92 17.96 2.74 -39.94
C VAL A 92 16.79 1.95 -39.36
N ILE A 93 16.26 0.97 -40.09
CA ILE A 93 15.18 0.11 -39.59
C ILE A 93 15.62 -0.62 -38.31
N THR A 94 16.84 -1.14 -38.28
CA THR A 94 17.37 -1.86 -37.11
C THR A 94 17.54 -0.94 -35.90
N TRP A 95 17.96 0.31 -36.11
CA TRP A 95 18.06 1.29 -35.05
C TRP A 95 16.68 1.65 -34.48
N PHE A 96 15.69 1.91 -35.31
CA PHE A 96 14.32 2.18 -34.85
C PHE A 96 13.74 0.97 -34.09
N TYR A 97 14.02 -0.24 -34.55
CA TYR A 97 13.64 -1.46 -33.84
C TYR A 97 14.30 -1.54 -32.44
N ALA A 98 15.58 -1.21 -32.35
CA ALA A 98 16.30 -1.20 -31.08
C ALA A 98 15.76 -0.13 -30.11
N ILE A 99 15.55 1.10 -30.59
CA ILE A 99 14.96 2.20 -29.81
C ILE A 99 13.55 1.83 -29.33
N GLY A 100 12.70 1.31 -30.22
CA GLY A 100 11.37 0.84 -29.84
C GLY A 100 11.40 -0.27 -28.81
N SER A 101 12.42 -1.14 -28.83
CA SER A 101 12.60 -2.19 -27.82
C SER A 101 13.04 -1.64 -26.46
N ILE A 102 13.86 -0.58 -26.44
CA ILE A 102 14.23 0.14 -25.19
C ILE A 102 13.00 0.81 -24.59
N ILE A 103 12.20 1.51 -25.40
CA ILE A 103 10.96 2.15 -24.94
C ILE A 103 10.02 1.10 -24.33
N ARG A 104 9.83 -0.03 -25.01
CA ARG A 104 9.01 -1.14 -24.53
C ARG A 104 9.55 -1.71 -23.20
N LEU A 105 10.86 -1.80 -23.05
CA LEU A 105 11.50 -2.27 -21.83
C LEU A 105 11.21 -1.31 -20.66
N VAL A 106 11.36 0.00 -20.87
CA VAL A 106 11.07 1.03 -19.85
C VAL A 106 9.59 1.02 -19.44
N GLN A 107 8.70 0.76 -20.39
CA GLN A 107 7.25 0.67 -20.14
C GLN A 107 6.81 -0.69 -19.57
N ASN A 108 7.73 -1.63 -19.39
CA ASN A 108 7.40 -2.97 -18.90
C ASN A 108 7.02 -2.93 -17.40
N PRO A 109 5.76 -3.29 -17.03
CA PRO A 109 5.30 -3.24 -15.63
C PRO A 109 6.12 -4.14 -14.69
N TYR A 110 6.64 -5.26 -15.21
CA TYR A 110 7.46 -6.18 -14.42
C TYR A 110 8.82 -5.59 -14.05
N LEU A 111 9.41 -4.78 -14.95
CA LEU A 111 10.66 -4.08 -14.66
C LEU A 111 10.41 -3.00 -13.59
N GLY A 112 9.34 -2.19 -13.74
CA GLY A 112 8.96 -1.18 -12.76
C GLY A 112 8.72 -1.77 -11.37
N LYS A 113 8.00 -2.90 -11.30
CA LYS A 113 7.76 -3.61 -10.03
C LYS A 113 9.05 -4.14 -9.41
N ALA A 114 9.92 -4.78 -10.20
CA ALA A 114 11.20 -5.31 -9.70
C ALA A 114 12.14 -4.20 -9.18
N LEU A 115 12.15 -3.04 -9.86
CA LEU A 115 12.91 -1.87 -9.40
C LEU A 115 12.33 -1.28 -8.11
N ALA A 116 11.00 -1.21 -8.00
CA ALA A 116 10.33 -0.72 -6.79
C ALA A 116 10.57 -1.64 -5.59
N GLU A 117 10.50 -2.97 -5.78
CA GLU A 117 10.84 -3.95 -4.74
C GLU A 117 12.31 -3.82 -4.31
N HIS A 118 13.23 -3.62 -5.25
CA HIS A 118 14.65 -3.42 -4.93
C HIS A 118 14.91 -2.11 -4.16
N ASP A 119 14.33 -0.99 -4.61
CA ASP A 119 14.44 0.30 -3.92
C ASP A 119 13.86 0.24 -2.50
N PHE A 120 12.70 -0.42 -2.35
CA PHE A 120 12.09 -0.66 -1.06
C PHE A 120 13.01 -1.45 -0.13
N SER A 121 13.55 -2.58 -0.57
CA SER A 121 14.46 -3.40 0.23
C SER A 121 15.68 -2.60 0.68
N ASN A 122 16.29 -1.81 -0.21
CA ASN A 122 17.40 -0.92 0.12
C ASN A 122 17.02 0.15 1.16
N LYS A 123 15.80 0.71 1.07
CA LYS A 123 15.30 1.66 2.07
C LYS A 123 15.12 1.00 3.43
N VAL A 124 14.58 -0.22 3.45
CA VAL A 124 14.42 -1.01 4.69
C VAL A 124 15.76 -1.35 5.31
N GLU A 125 16.75 -1.77 4.52
CA GLU A 125 18.10 -2.08 5.01
C GLU A 125 18.81 -0.88 5.65
N ARG A 126 18.53 0.33 5.18
CA ARG A 126 19.10 1.59 5.69
C ARG A 126 18.42 2.10 6.97
N ILE A 127 17.33 1.48 7.41
CA ILE A 127 16.70 1.84 8.68
C ILE A 127 17.70 1.54 9.81
N SER A 128 17.98 2.55 10.63
CA SER A 128 18.76 2.42 11.84
C SER A 128 17.88 2.58 13.07
N GLY A 129 18.01 1.65 14.02
CA GLY A 129 17.21 1.60 15.23
C GLY A 129 15.92 0.79 15.06
N ASP A 130 15.12 0.80 16.12
CA ASP A 130 13.89 0.02 16.20
C ASP A 130 12.84 0.47 15.20
N PHE A 131 12.17 -0.48 14.55
CA PHE A 131 11.11 -0.19 13.60
C PHE A 131 9.96 -1.20 13.70
N PHE A 132 8.84 -0.84 13.09
CA PHE A 132 7.59 -1.62 13.08
C PHE A 132 7.19 -1.96 11.66
N ILE A 133 6.45 -3.06 11.45
CA ILE A 133 5.85 -3.39 10.16
C ILE A 133 4.34 -3.20 10.28
N ILE A 134 3.75 -2.43 9.37
CA ILE A 134 2.29 -2.24 9.28
C ILE A 134 1.80 -2.88 7.98
N CYS A 135 0.94 -3.88 8.10
CA CYS A 135 0.27 -4.54 7.00
C CYS A 135 -1.17 -4.04 6.88
N GLY A 136 -1.43 -3.26 5.82
CA GLY A 136 -2.67 -2.53 5.57
C GLY A 136 -2.54 -1.04 5.86
N PHE A 137 -2.65 -0.21 4.81
CA PHE A 137 -2.57 1.26 4.87
C PHE A 137 -3.91 1.91 4.51
N GLY A 138 -5.00 1.38 5.12
CA GLY A 138 -6.30 2.03 5.17
C GLY A 138 -6.35 3.09 6.27
N ASP A 139 -7.55 3.41 6.77
CA ASP A 139 -7.76 4.44 7.80
C ASP A 139 -6.96 4.12 9.07
N THR A 140 -7.10 2.90 9.60
CA THR A 140 -6.37 2.48 10.81
C THR A 140 -4.86 2.50 10.61
N GLY A 141 -4.36 1.91 9.50
CA GLY A 141 -2.92 1.86 9.23
C GLY A 141 -2.30 3.24 9.01
N SER A 142 -3.05 4.16 8.38
CA SER A 142 -2.58 5.52 8.15
C SER A 142 -2.49 6.35 9.44
N VAL A 143 -3.43 6.17 10.36
CA VAL A 143 -3.40 6.81 11.69
C VAL A 143 -2.25 6.27 12.52
N LEU A 144 -2.06 4.94 12.53
CA LEU A 144 -0.93 4.31 13.22
C LEU A 144 0.42 4.80 12.67
N ALA A 145 0.58 4.86 11.36
CA ALA A 145 1.81 5.37 10.74
C ALA A 145 2.09 6.82 11.13
N ARG A 146 1.05 7.66 11.21
CA ARG A 146 1.19 9.05 11.68
C ARG A 146 1.60 9.11 13.15
N GLY A 147 0.93 8.36 14.03
CA GLY A 147 1.26 8.31 15.45
C GLY A 147 2.71 7.85 15.69
N LEU A 148 3.17 6.80 14.97
CA LEU A 148 4.56 6.34 15.04
C LEU A 148 5.52 7.42 14.52
N SER A 149 5.19 8.09 13.42
CA SER A 149 5.99 9.20 12.89
C SER A 149 6.12 10.35 13.88
N ASP A 150 5.03 10.71 14.57
CA ASP A 150 5.01 11.76 15.57
C ASP A 150 5.87 11.40 16.79
N ALA A 151 5.88 10.11 17.16
CA ALA A 151 6.76 9.55 18.17
C ALA A 151 8.22 9.33 17.70
N ARG A 152 8.55 9.68 16.44
CA ARG A 152 9.85 9.44 15.78
C ARG A 152 10.24 7.97 15.69
N LEU A 153 9.24 7.09 15.56
CA LEU A 153 9.41 5.67 15.34
C LEU A 153 9.16 5.33 13.87
N THR A 154 10.10 4.63 13.26
CA THR A 154 10.01 4.23 11.86
C THR A 154 9.05 3.06 11.69
N ALA A 155 8.21 3.11 10.65
CA ALA A 155 7.41 1.97 10.24
C ALA A 155 7.59 1.64 8.76
N VAL A 156 7.59 0.35 8.47
CA VAL A 156 7.61 -0.22 7.11
C VAL A 156 6.18 -0.61 6.77
N ILE A 157 5.67 -0.10 5.67
CA ILE A 157 4.26 -0.26 5.28
C ILE A 157 4.14 -1.25 4.12
N ILE A 158 3.21 -2.20 4.21
CA ILE A 158 2.83 -3.08 3.09
C ILE A 158 1.33 -2.94 2.86
N ASP A 159 0.92 -2.63 1.65
CA ASP A 159 -0.49 -2.59 1.25
C ASP A 159 -0.69 -3.14 -0.16
N SER A 160 -1.82 -3.80 -0.38
CA SER A 160 -2.24 -4.35 -1.68
C SER A 160 -2.87 -3.33 -2.64
N SER A 161 -2.95 -2.06 -2.25
CA SER A 161 -3.40 -0.94 -3.09
C SER A 161 -2.22 -0.06 -3.48
N GLU A 162 -1.98 0.05 -4.78
CA GLU A 162 -0.95 0.94 -5.33
C GLU A 162 -1.25 2.41 -5.01
N GLU A 163 -2.53 2.80 -5.02
CA GLU A 163 -2.96 4.16 -4.72
C GLU A 163 -2.62 4.55 -3.28
N ARG A 164 -2.82 3.63 -2.33
CA ARG A 164 -2.49 3.87 -0.92
C ARG A 164 -0.98 4.01 -0.70
N ILE A 165 -0.18 3.21 -1.37
CA ILE A 165 1.29 3.33 -1.31
C ILE A 165 1.77 4.63 -1.97
N LYS A 166 1.16 5.06 -3.07
CA LYS A 166 1.42 6.39 -3.65
C LYS A 166 1.03 7.52 -2.70
N ALA A 167 -0.14 7.40 -2.06
CA ALA A 167 -0.58 8.38 -1.05
C ALA A 167 0.35 8.43 0.18
N LEU A 168 0.91 7.29 0.61
CA LEU A 168 1.94 7.25 1.65
C LEU A 168 3.16 8.11 1.28
N GLN A 169 3.64 8.00 0.03
CA GLN A 169 4.82 8.73 -0.44
C GLN A 169 4.60 10.26 -0.55
N LEU A 170 3.35 10.68 -0.68
CA LEU A 170 2.97 12.10 -0.76
C LEU A 170 2.75 12.74 0.62
N ARG A 171 2.71 11.94 1.68
CA ARG A 171 2.52 12.44 3.05
C ARG A 171 3.86 12.85 3.66
N ASP A 172 3.83 13.95 4.40
CA ASP A 172 4.99 14.41 5.16
C ASP A 172 5.05 13.71 6.52
N TYR A 173 6.09 12.88 6.71
CA TYR A 173 6.39 12.16 7.93
C TYR A 173 7.70 12.65 8.54
N LYS A 174 7.78 12.70 9.88
CA LYS A 174 8.97 13.15 10.61
C LYS A 174 10.15 12.16 10.52
N VAL A 175 9.87 10.92 10.12
CA VAL A 175 10.83 9.82 9.95
C VAL A 175 10.52 9.04 8.66
N PRO A 176 11.50 8.29 8.12
CA PRO A 176 11.27 7.48 6.92
C PRO A 176 10.18 6.44 7.13
N MET A 177 9.23 6.37 6.19
CA MET A 177 8.13 5.41 6.14
C MET A 177 8.16 4.66 4.81
N PRO A 178 9.09 3.70 4.59
CA PRO A 178 9.13 2.95 3.34
C PRO A 178 7.87 2.14 3.13
N GLY A 179 7.31 2.20 1.93
CA GLY A 179 6.09 1.49 1.55
C GLY A 179 6.29 0.54 0.38
N LEU A 180 5.66 -0.63 0.44
CA LEU A 180 5.65 -1.65 -0.60
C LEU A 180 4.22 -1.93 -1.07
N PHE A 181 3.98 -1.80 -2.36
CA PHE A 181 2.77 -2.29 -3.02
C PHE A 181 2.88 -3.80 -3.21
N ALA A 182 2.32 -4.57 -2.29
CA ALA A 182 2.36 -6.03 -2.30
C ALA A 182 1.31 -6.65 -1.38
N ASP A 183 1.09 -7.96 -1.55
CA ASP A 183 0.30 -8.77 -0.63
C ASP A 183 1.17 -9.18 0.58
N ALA A 184 0.83 -8.68 1.76
CA ALA A 184 1.55 -8.98 2.99
C ALA A 184 1.38 -10.44 3.47
N SER A 185 0.39 -11.18 2.94
CA SER A 185 0.23 -12.62 3.26
C SER A 185 1.28 -13.50 2.57
N VAL A 186 2.06 -12.94 1.65
CA VAL A 186 3.16 -13.64 0.97
C VAL A 186 4.45 -13.51 1.78
N PRO A 187 5.08 -14.60 2.23
CA PRO A 187 6.26 -14.57 3.11
C PRO A 187 7.43 -13.73 2.59
N LYS A 188 7.64 -13.73 1.28
CA LYS A 188 8.70 -12.96 0.60
C LYS A 188 8.62 -11.48 0.99
N HIS A 189 7.43 -10.88 0.94
CA HIS A 189 7.25 -9.45 1.18
C HIS A 189 7.48 -9.07 2.65
N LEU A 190 7.16 -9.96 3.59
CA LEU A 190 7.51 -9.76 5.00
C LEU A 190 9.03 -9.84 5.23
N ILE A 191 9.72 -10.73 4.51
CA ILE A 191 11.19 -10.83 4.58
C ILE A 191 11.83 -9.56 4.01
N GLU A 192 11.35 -9.06 2.88
CA GLU A 192 11.78 -7.79 2.28
C GLU A 192 11.51 -6.58 3.17
N ALA A 193 10.41 -6.62 3.94
CA ALA A 193 10.10 -5.62 4.96
C ALA A 193 10.97 -5.72 6.22
N GLY A 194 11.89 -6.68 6.29
CA GLY A 194 12.85 -6.79 7.37
C GLY A 194 12.35 -7.52 8.62
N ILE A 195 11.32 -8.36 8.53
CA ILE A 195 10.74 -9.07 9.69
C ILE A 195 11.76 -9.94 10.46
N ARG A 196 12.82 -10.41 9.78
CA ARG A 196 13.88 -11.23 10.39
C ARG A 196 14.96 -10.41 11.08
N ARG A 197 14.92 -9.09 10.97
CA ARG A 197 15.91 -8.22 11.61
C ARG A 197 15.65 -8.13 13.13
N ALA A 198 16.70 -8.06 13.92
CA ALA A 198 16.62 -7.99 15.39
C ALA A 198 16.01 -6.67 15.90
N ASP A 199 16.08 -5.61 15.09
CA ASP A 199 15.52 -4.30 15.36
C ASP A 199 14.06 -4.14 14.89
N CYS A 200 13.47 -5.16 14.25
CA CYS A 200 12.04 -5.23 14.01
C CYS A 200 11.31 -5.63 15.30
N LYS A 201 10.58 -4.71 15.92
CA LYS A 201 9.96 -4.92 17.24
C LYS A 201 8.59 -5.56 17.17
N ALA A 202 7.76 -5.11 16.26
CA ALA A 202 6.43 -5.67 16.12
C ALA A 202 5.92 -5.60 14.69
N ILE A 203 4.96 -6.48 14.41
CA ILE A 203 4.15 -6.42 13.19
C ILE A 203 2.70 -6.13 13.56
N VAL A 204 2.09 -5.21 12.83
CA VAL A 204 0.69 -4.80 13.00
C VAL A 204 -0.09 -5.15 11.74
N SER A 205 -1.03 -6.09 11.82
CA SER A 205 -1.89 -6.48 10.71
C SER A 205 -3.30 -5.88 10.87
N VAL A 206 -3.61 -4.88 10.03
CA VAL A 206 -4.84 -4.08 10.09
C VAL A 206 -5.52 -3.96 8.75
N THR A 207 -5.44 -4.99 7.92
CA THR A 207 -6.16 -5.03 6.65
C THR A 207 -7.68 -5.12 6.89
N SER A 208 -8.46 -4.92 5.83
CA SER A 208 -9.92 -5.06 5.88
C SER A 208 -10.37 -6.52 5.99
N ASN A 209 -9.51 -7.49 5.67
CA ASN A 209 -9.82 -8.90 5.66
C ASN A 209 -9.17 -9.61 6.89
N GLU A 210 -10.02 -10.16 7.76
CA GLU A 210 -9.59 -10.81 9.01
C GLU A 210 -8.79 -12.08 8.76
N GLU A 211 -9.15 -12.88 7.74
CA GLU A 211 -8.41 -14.08 7.37
C GLU A 211 -6.99 -13.73 6.88
N THR A 212 -6.86 -12.65 6.14
CA THR A 212 -5.56 -12.12 5.71
C THR A 212 -4.73 -11.67 6.91
N ASN A 213 -5.33 -10.96 7.87
CA ASN A 213 -4.65 -10.54 9.09
C ASN A 213 -4.12 -11.73 9.90
N LEU A 214 -4.92 -12.79 9.97
CA LEU A 214 -4.51 -14.03 10.64
C LEU A 214 -3.35 -14.72 9.90
N LYS A 215 -3.42 -14.83 8.57
CA LYS A 215 -2.34 -15.40 7.75
C LYS A 215 -1.04 -14.63 7.94
N ILE A 216 -1.10 -13.28 7.93
CA ILE A 216 0.05 -12.42 8.18
C ILE A 216 0.62 -12.70 9.57
N SER A 217 -0.22 -12.76 10.60
CA SER A 217 0.18 -12.99 11.99
C SER A 217 0.87 -14.35 12.18
N ALA A 218 0.28 -15.42 11.65
CA ALA A 218 0.85 -16.75 11.68
C ALA A 218 2.20 -16.81 10.94
N MET A 219 2.27 -16.20 9.75
CA MET A 219 3.49 -16.16 8.96
C MET A 219 4.58 -15.35 9.65
N ALA A 220 4.23 -14.23 10.27
CA ALA A 220 5.16 -13.41 11.04
C ALA A 220 5.82 -14.22 12.18
N ARG A 221 5.03 -14.99 12.89
CA ARG A 221 5.52 -15.88 13.97
C ARG A 221 6.45 -16.97 13.45
N ILE A 222 6.15 -17.56 12.29
CA ILE A 222 7.02 -18.57 11.65
C ILE A 222 8.36 -17.94 11.21
N LEU A 223 8.33 -16.72 10.67
CA LEU A 223 9.52 -16.04 10.15
C LEU A 223 10.39 -15.44 11.25
N ASN A 224 9.77 -14.98 12.34
CA ASN A 224 10.44 -14.42 13.52
C ASN A 224 9.66 -14.81 14.80
N PRO A 225 10.01 -15.91 15.48
CA PRO A 225 9.32 -16.36 16.68
C PRO A 225 9.33 -15.38 17.85
N GLY A 226 10.26 -14.44 17.89
CA GLY A 226 10.39 -13.43 18.96
C GLY A 226 9.60 -12.14 18.73
N ILE A 227 9.00 -11.95 17.53
CA ILE A 227 8.34 -10.70 17.21
C ILE A 227 6.99 -10.54 17.95
N ASP A 228 6.69 -9.34 18.41
CA ASP A 228 5.36 -9.02 18.91
C ASP A 228 4.39 -8.86 17.75
N VAL A 229 3.21 -9.48 17.84
CA VAL A 229 2.18 -9.44 16.81
C VAL A 229 0.96 -8.73 17.33
N ILE A 230 0.53 -7.69 16.64
CA ILE A 230 -0.72 -6.99 16.90
C ILE A 230 -1.62 -7.22 15.68
N THR A 231 -2.79 -7.79 15.88
CA THR A 231 -3.69 -8.13 14.77
C THR A 231 -5.12 -7.68 15.03
N LYS A 232 -5.74 -7.14 13.98
CA LYS A 232 -7.15 -6.81 13.99
C LYS A 232 -7.96 -8.05 13.66
N SER A 233 -8.73 -8.55 14.62
CA SER A 233 -9.69 -9.65 14.43
C SER A 233 -10.81 -9.57 15.45
N LYS A 234 -11.95 -10.18 15.14
CA LYS A 234 -13.11 -10.34 16.03
C LYS A 234 -13.18 -11.73 16.67
N VAL A 235 -12.42 -12.68 16.15
CA VAL A 235 -12.59 -14.09 16.48
C VAL A 235 -11.66 -14.44 17.62
N GLU A 236 -12.21 -14.55 18.83
CA GLU A 236 -11.47 -14.92 20.06
C GLU A 236 -10.80 -16.31 19.96
N ILE A 237 -11.37 -17.26 19.19
CA ILE A 237 -10.77 -18.60 18.95
C ILE A 237 -9.34 -18.51 18.37
N TRP A 238 -9.02 -17.45 17.64
CA TRP A 238 -7.69 -17.27 17.06
C TRP A 238 -6.64 -16.86 18.11
N GLU A 239 -7.07 -16.28 19.23
CA GLU A 239 -6.16 -15.91 20.32
C GLU A 239 -5.49 -17.15 20.90
N GLU A 240 -6.25 -18.21 21.16
CA GLU A 240 -5.71 -19.49 21.60
C GLU A 240 -4.81 -20.14 20.55
N THR A 241 -5.23 -20.12 19.28
CA THR A 241 -4.44 -20.72 18.19
C THR A 241 -3.12 -20.01 17.97
N LEU A 242 -3.10 -18.67 17.97
CA LEU A 242 -1.87 -17.90 17.81
C LEU A 242 -0.99 -17.95 19.08
N ALA A 243 -1.58 -18.04 20.25
CA ALA A 243 -0.84 -18.21 21.51
C ALA A 243 -0.07 -19.53 21.55
N THR A 244 -0.58 -20.62 20.94
CA THR A 244 0.13 -21.91 20.86
C THR A 244 1.42 -21.86 20.06
N ILE A 245 1.53 -20.90 19.12
CA ILE A 245 2.74 -20.70 18.29
C ILE A 245 3.85 -19.98 19.09
N GLY A 246 3.56 -19.50 20.30
CA GLY A 246 4.48 -18.83 21.22
C GLY A 246 4.59 -17.31 20.99
N GLY A 247 5.14 -16.58 21.99
CA GLY A 247 5.36 -15.13 22.00
C GLY A 247 4.11 -14.28 22.26
N LYS A 248 4.26 -12.96 22.25
CA LYS A 248 3.16 -12.04 22.55
C LYS A 248 2.33 -11.80 21.28
N VAL A 249 1.05 -12.17 21.35
CA VAL A 249 0.07 -11.87 20.32
C VAL A 249 -1.05 -11.06 20.95
N HIS A 250 -1.33 -9.88 20.37
CA HIS A 250 -2.40 -9.00 20.80
C HIS A 250 -3.47 -8.96 19.72
N ILE A 251 -4.61 -9.59 19.98
CA ILE A 251 -5.77 -9.51 19.13
C ILE A 251 -6.63 -8.35 19.59
N ILE A 252 -6.90 -7.43 18.68
CA ILE A 252 -7.68 -6.21 18.95
C ILE A 252 -8.91 -6.22 18.07
N ASP A 253 -10.09 -6.24 18.71
CA ASP A 253 -11.34 -5.88 18.07
C ASP A 253 -11.58 -4.38 18.29
N PRO A 254 -11.45 -3.55 17.24
CA PRO A 254 -11.61 -2.11 17.36
C PRO A 254 -13.04 -1.71 17.76
N PHE A 255 -14.05 -2.49 17.36
CA PHE A 255 -15.45 -2.21 17.69
C PHE A 255 -15.74 -2.48 19.17
N LYS A 256 -15.28 -3.61 19.69
CA LYS A 256 -15.38 -3.97 21.11
C LYS A 256 -14.60 -2.98 21.98
N THR A 257 -13.37 -2.62 21.56
CA THR A 257 -12.53 -1.66 22.29
C THR A 257 -13.19 -0.29 22.33
N TYR A 258 -13.69 0.22 21.20
CA TYR A 258 -14.40 1.51 21.16
C TYR A 258 -15.67 1.50 22.01
N ALA A 259 -16.48 0.45 21.90
CA ALA A 259 -17.72 0.34 22.66
C ALA A 259 -17.47 0.31 24.18
N GLN A 260 -16.42 -0.37 24.61
CA GLN A 260 -16.00 -0.41 26.02
C GLN A 260 -15.52 0.98 26.48
N LEU A 261 -14.66 1.63 25.67
CA LEU A 261 -14.17 2.99 25.97
C LEU A 261 -15.33 3.97 26.11
N LEU A 262 -16.29 3.92 25.18
CA LEU A 262 -17.50 4.75 25.23
C LEU A 262 -18.30 4.49 26.50
N ALA A 263 -18.61 3.23 26.79
CA ALA A 263 -19.42 2.88 27.95
C ALA A 263 -18.73 3.28 29.28
N PHE A 264 -17.42 3.09 29.40
CA PHE A 264 -16.65 3.56 30.55
C PHE A 264 -16.64 5.08 30.64
N SER A 265 -16.51 5.80 29.54
CA SER A 265 -16.51 7.25 29.50
C SER A 265 -17.86 7.85 29.93
N ILE A 266 -18.96 7.12 29.70
CA ILE A 266 -20.30 7.53 30.16
C ILE A 266 -20.43 7.35 31.68
N VAL A 267 -19.97 6.23 32.22
CA VAL A 267 -20.14 5.90 33.64
C VAL A 267 -19.08 6.56 34.51
N GLN A 268 -17.86 6.68 34.03
CA GLN A 268 -16.71 7.24 34.74
C GLN A 268 -16.32 8.61 34.16
N ARG A 269 -16.77 9.67 34.84
CA ARG A 269 -16.67 11.07 34.37
C ARG A 269 -15.29 11.49 33.87
N TYR A 270 -14.22 11.02 34.49
CA TYR A 270 -12.83 11.43 34.17
C TYR A 270 -12.12 10.42 33.25
N PHE A 271 -12.75 9.31 32.95
CA PHE A 271 -12.07 8.20 32.25
C PHE A 271 -11.59 8.62 30.86
N TYR A 272 -12.41 9.29 30.08
CA TYR A 272 -12.07 9.74 28.73
C TYR A 272 -10.87 10.69 28.74
N SER A 273 -10.93 11.74 29.56
CA SER A 273 -9.87 12.75 29.65
C SER A 273 -8.58 12.17 30.19
N PHE A 274 -8.67 11.28 31.17
CA PHE A 274 -7.52 10.57 31.72
C PHE A 274 -6.90 9.61 30.71
N ASN A 275 -7.72 8.86 30.00
CA ASN A 275 -7.24 7.94 28.96
C ASN A 275 -6.55 8.71 27.81
N ASN A 276 -7.12 9.80 27.34
CA ASN A 276 -6.50 10.63 26.32
C ASN A 276 -5.17 11.24 26.77
N TRP A 277 -5.11 11.69 28.01
CA TRP A 277 -3.86 12.19 28.61
C TRP A 277 -2.80 11.09 28.72
N LEU A 278 -3.18 9.88 29.14
CA LEU A 278 -2.26 8.76 29.33
C LEU A 278 -1.70 8.23 27.99
N VAL A 279 -2.54 8.22 26.93
CA VAL A 279 -2.18 7.72 25.59
C VAL A 279 -1.53 8.82 24.74
N GLY A 280 -1.72 10.09 25.13
CA GLY A 280 -1.20 11.27 24.42
C GLY A 280 0.34 11.37 24.50
N ASP A 281 0.88 12.36 23.82
CA ASP A 281 2.30 12.69 23.87
C ASP A 281 2.64 13.56 25.11
N LYS A 282 3.92 13.91 25.25
CA LYS A 282 4.40 14.74 26.39
C LYS A 282 3.80 16.16 26.44
N SER A 283 3.18 16.60 25.35
CA SER A 283 2.53 17.91 25.24
C SER A 283 1.01 17.85 25.47
N THR A 284 0.45 16.64 25.63
CA THR A 284 -1.00 16.46 25.85
C THR A 284 -1.39 16.97 27.21
N GLU A 285 -2.22 18.01 27.24
CA GLU A 285 -2.80 18.55 28.48
C GLU A 285 -4.02 17.73 28.90
N LEU A 286 -4.26 17.67 30.22
CA LEU A 286 -5.46 17.02 30.74
C LEU A 286 -6.70 17.88 30.44
N GLU A 287 -7.49 17.45 29.49
CA GLU A 287 -8.73 18.13 29.09
C GLU A 287 -9.80 18.08 30.20
N GLN A 288 -10.72 19.04 30.16
CA GLN A 288 -11.87 18.99 31.04
C GLN A 288 -12.72 17.73 30.77
N PRO A 289 -13.24 17.09 31.83
CA PRO A 289 -13.98 15.86 31.66
C PRO A 289 -15.28 16.10 30.88
N LEU A 290 -15.50 15.23 29.88
CA LEU A 290 -16.82 15.11 29.30
C LEU A 290 -17.77 14.57 30.36
N SER A 291 -18.99 15.11 30.42
CA SER A 291 -20.02 14.69 31.36
C SER A 291 -21.24 14.13 30.62
N PRO A 292 -21.09 13.01 29.91
CA PRO A 292 -22.24 12.40 29.26
C PRO A 292 -23.22 11.89 30.30
N PRO A 293 -24.54 11.92 30.01
CA PRO A 293 -25.55 11.41 30.90
C PRO A 293 -25.39 9.92 31.18
N ASN A 294 -25.27 9.54 32.44
CA ASN A 294 -25.06 8.16 32.89
C ASN A 294 -26.37 7.42 33.28
N GLN A 295 -27.49 8.00 33.07
CA GLN A 295 -28.83 7.42 33.29
C GLN A 295 -29.77 7.90 32.19
N GLY A 296 -30.68 7.04 31.76
CA GLY A 296 -31.67 7.37 30.73
C GLY A 296 -31.56 6.48 29.48
N LEU A 297 -32.25 6.90 28.44
CA LEU A 297 -32.32 6.15 27.16
C LEU A 297 -31.24 6.67 26.22
N TRP A 298 -30.44 5.72 25.69
CA TRP A 298 -29.50 5.96 24.61
C TRP A 298 -30.02 5.40 23.30
N ILE A 299 -29.98 6.16 22.21
CA ILE A 299 -30.39 5.72 20.88
C ILE A 299 -29.15 5.33 20.08
N ILE A 300 -29.18 4.15 19.48
CA ILE A 300 -28.10 3.65 18.61
C ILE A 300 -28.65 3.64 17.18
N CYS A 301 -28.03 4.43 16.30
CA CYS A 301 -28.38 4.49 14.87
C CYS A 301 -27.38 3.68 14.06
N GLY A 302 -27.87 2.58 13.44
CA GLY A 302 -27.05 1.56 12.81
C GLY A 302 -26.75 0.40 13.76
N PHE A 303 -27.27 -0.78 13.40
CA PHE A 303 -27.09 -2.01 14.18
C PHE A 303 -26.17 -3.02 13.49
N GLY A 304 -25.19 -2.48 12.76
CA GLY A 304 -24.04 -3.23 12.29
C GLY A 304 -23.15 -3.68 13.46
N ARG A 305 -21.96 -4.12 13.16
CA ARG A 305 -20.98 -4.60 14.17
C ARG A 305 -20.71 -3.62 15.30
N MET A 306 -20.50 -2.35 14.95
CA MET A 306 -20.26 -1.29 15.92
C MET A 306 -21.47 -1.10 16.85
N GLY A 307 -22.68 -1.00 16.29
CA GLY A 307 -23.90 -0.82 17.06
C GLY A 307 -24.19 -1.98 18.03
N GLN A 308 -23.91 -3.21 17.61
CA GLN A 308 -24.04 -4.40 18.46
C GLN A 308 -23.09 -4.36 19.66
N GLU A 309 -21.81 -4.02 19.45
CA GLU A 309 -20.84 -3.92 20.54
C GLU A 309 -21.18 -2.75 21.48
N ILE A 310 -21.61 -1.60 20.92
CA ILE A 310 -22.08 -0.46 21.73
C ILE A 310 -23.28 -0.85 22.59
N LYS A 311 -24.29 -1.51 22.00
CA LYS A 311 -25.44 -2.02 22.79
C LYS A 311 -24.99 -2.92 23.93
N ARG A 312 -24.14 -3.92 23.65
CA ARG A 312 -23.62 -4.85 24.67
C ARG A 312 -22.90 -4.10 25.80
N ALA A 313 -22.02 -3.16 25.43
CA ALA A 313 -21.23 -2.40 26.39
C ALA A 313 -22.11 -1.48 27.25
N LEU A 314 -23.08 -0.76 26.66
CA LEU A 314 -24.02 0.11 27.38
C LEU A 314 -24.95 -0.68 28.28
N ASN A 315 -25.51 -1.78 27.80
CA ASN A 315 -26.40 -2.64 28.59
C ASN A 315 -25.65 -3.27 29.78
N LYS A 316 -24.38 -3.66 29.62
CA LYS A 316 -23.52 -4.15 30.71
C LYS A 316 -23.33 -3.12 31.82
N GLN A 317 -23.42 -1.84 31.50
CA GLN A 317 -23.36 -0.74 32.48
C GLN A 317 -24.78 -0.34 33.01
N GLY A 318 -25.82 -1.09 32.63
CA GLY A 318 -27.18 -0.83 33.08
C GLY A 318 -27.89 0.33 32.36
N LEU A 319 -27.35 0.81 31.24
CA LEU A 319 -27.96 1.86 30.43
C LEU A 319 -29.01 1.26 29.49
N ARG A 320 -30.16 1.96 29.38
CA ARG A 320 -31.23 1.54 28.47
C ARG A 320 -30.92 1.97 27.04
N THR A 321 -31.23 1.09 26.07
CA THR A 321 -30.93 1.35 24.66
C THR A 321 -32.14 1.17 23.76
N ALA A 322 -32.30 2.08 22.78
CA ALA A 322 -33.19 1.92 21.64
C ALA A 322 -32.36 1.89 20.35
N ILE A 323 -32.81 1.09 19.39
CA ILE A 323 -32.04 0.86 18.14
C ILE A 323 -32.87 1.29 16.94
N ILE A 324 -32.22 1.93 15.96
CA ILE A 324 -32.78 2.22 14.64
C ILE A 324 -31.89 1.58 13.60
N ASP A 325 -32.45 0.66 12.78
CA ASP A 325 -31.73 0.03 11.68
C ASP A 325 -32.68 -0.33 10.53
N PRO A 326 -32.27 -0.22 9.26
CA PRO A 326 -33.09 -0.64 8.13
C PRO A 326 -33.21 -2.16 7.98
N LYS A 327 -32.40 -2.95 8.69
CA LYS A 327 -32.46 -4.42 8.68
C LYS A 327 -33.09 -4.94 9.96
N PRO A 328 -33.92 -5.98 9.89
CA PRO A 328 -34.51 -6.60 11.08
C PRO A 328 -33.41 -7.25 11.95
N ILE A 329 -33.61 -7.23 13.26
CA ILE A 329 -32.74 -7.92 14.23
C ILE A 329 -33.01 -9.42 14.17
N SER A 330 -31.93 -10.24 14.35
CA SER A 330 -32.07 -11.69 14.53
C SER A 330 -32.82 -12.02 15.82
N PRO A 331 -33.63 -13.10 15.83
CA PRO A 331 -34.41 -13.53 17.02
C PRO A 331 -33.57 -13.77 18.28
N ASP A 332 -32.28 -14.10 18.13
CA ASP A 332 -31.36 -14.42 19.24
C ASP A 332 -30.84 -13.17 19.99
N GLU A 333 -31.15 -11.97 19.51
CA GLU A 333 -30.75 -10.72 20.15
C GLU A 333 -31.81 -10.19 21.12
N GLU A 334 -32.23 -11.01 22.06
CA GLU A 334 -33.10 -10.64 23.18
C GLU A 334 -32.43 -9.56 24.06
N ASN A 335 -33.19 -8.58 24.57
CA ASN A 335 -32.82 -7.41 25.37
C ASN A 335 -32.62 -6.10 24.60
N VAL A 336 -33.48 -5.80 23.65
CA VAL A 336 -33.65 -4.45 23.11
C VAL A 336 -34.92 -3.86 23.69
N GLU A 337 -34.83 -2.78 24.43
CA GLU A 337 -36.02 -2.12 24.99
C GLU A 337 -36.94 -1.61 23.89
N LYS A 338 -36.36 -1.14 22.78
CA LYS A 338 -37.09 -0.69 21.60
C LYS A 338 -36.28 -0.81 20.34
N PHE A 339 -36.87 -1.42 19.32
CA PHE A 339 -36.31 -1.50 17.98
C PHE A 339 -37.23 -0.79 16.97
N VAL A 340 -36.66 0.09 16.16
CA VAL A 340 -37.35 0.83 15.11
C VAL A 340 -36.77 0.40 13.76
N LEU A 341 -37.55 -0.36 12.99
CA LEU A 341 -37.16 -0.79 11.64
C LEU A 341 -37.27 0.39 10.67
N GLY A 342 -36.20 0.74 10.01
CA GLY A 342 -36.16 1.76 8.96
C GLY A 342 -34.88 2.58 8.95
N LEU A 343 -34.76 3.44 7.93
CA LEU A 343 -33.69 4.44 7.87
C LEU A 343 -33.84 5.47 8.99
N THR A 344 -32.73 6.01 9.46
CA THR A 344 -32.74 7.03 10.51
C THR A 344 -33.22 8.38 9.94
N THR A 345 -34.45 8.71 10.23
CA THR A 345 -35.14 9.93 9.82
C THR A 345 -35.73 10.63 11.06
N VAL A 346 -36.21 11.86 10.93
CA VAL A 346 -36.92 12.57 11.99
C VAL A 346 -38.08 11.70 12.55
N ARG A 347 -38.83 10.99 11.68
CA ARG A 347 -39.93 10.13 12.10
C ARG A 347 -39.45 8.94 12.93
N THR A 348 -38.42 8.23 12.48
CA THR A 348 -37.89 7.06 13.21
C THR A 348 -37.19 7.46 14.49
N LEU A 349 -36.50 8.61 14.53
CA LEU A 349 -35.96 9.20 15.75
C LEU A 349 -37.05 9.47 16.80
N LYS A 350 -38.18 10.07 16.40
CA LYS A 350 -39.33 10.26 17.30
C LYS A 350 -39.92 8.94 17.77
N LEU A 351 -40.06 7.96 16.86
CA LEU A 351 -40.52 6.63 17.24
C LEU A 351 -39.53 5.95 18.22
N ALA A 352 -38.22 6.17 18.10
CA ALA A 352 -37.24 5.64 19.03
C ALA A 352 -37.24 6.37 20.40
N GLY A 353 -37.91 7.53 20.52
CA GLY A 353 -38.03 8.28 21.76
C GLY A 353 -36.95 9.33 21.94
N ILE A 354 -36.48 9.97 20.86
CA ILE A 354 -35.40 11.00 20.89
C ILE A 354 -35.78 12.19 21.82
N GLU A 355 -37.06 12.50 21.97
CA GLU A 355 -37.53 13.61 22.83
C GLU A 355 -37.17 13.39 24.31
N GLN A 356 -37.05 12.11 24.74
CA GLN A 356 -36.71 11.72 26.10
C GLN A 356 -35.31 11.07 26.20
N ALA A 357 -34.64 10.90 25.08
CA ALA A 357 -33.31 10.30 25.04
C ALA A 357 -32.29 11.27 25.64
N VAL A 358 -31.37 10.72 26.43
CA VAL A 358 -30.26 11.46 27.01
C VAL A 358 -29.03 11.47 26.13
N GLY A 359 -28.89 10.47 25.24
CA GLY A 359 -27.79 10.36 24.31
C GLY A 359 -28.16 9.63 23.03
N ILE A 360 -27.41 9.89 21.98
CA ILE A 360 -27.50 9.25 20.67
C ILE A 360 -26.10 8.94 20.16
N VAL A 361 -25.94 7.71 19.63
CA VAL A 361 -24.72 7.26 18.99
C VAL A 361 -25.02 6.92 17.53
N THR A 362 -24.22 7.44 16.60
CA THR A 362 -24.31 7.08 15.18
C THR A 362 -23.13 6.20 14.80
N GLY A 363 -23.41 5.07 14.17
CA GLY A 363 -22.42 4.08 13.77
C GLY A 363 -22.79 3.46 12.43
N THR A 364 -23.21 4.27 11.44
CA THR A 364 -23.41 3.83 10.06
C THR A 364 -22.09 3.89 9.30
N ASP A 365 -22.03 3.24 8.13
CA ASP A 365 -20.84 3.22 7.28
C ASP A 365 -20.63 4.53 6.48
N ASP A 366 -21.48 5.54 6.67
CA ASP A 366 -21.45 6.82 5.95
C ASP A 366 -21.33 8.00 6.95
N ASP A 367 -20.18 8.65 6.95
CA ASP A 367 -19.88 9.78 7.84
C ASP A 367 -20.83 10.98 7.61
N GLY A 368 -21.18 11.26 6.35
CA GLY A 368 -22.13 12.33 6.03
C GLY A 368 -23.54 12.05 6.57
N GLN A 369 -23.96 10.78 6.49
CA GLN A 369 -25.22 10.33 7.07
C GLN A 369 -25.17 10.43 8.60
N ASN A 370 -24.07 10.03 9.23
CA ASN A 370 -23.90 10.11 10.68
C ASN A 370 -24.05 11.55 11.18
N VAL A 371 -23.38 12.52 10.54
CA VAL A 371 -23.52 13.95 10.87
C VAL A 371 -24.98 14.43 10.68
N SER A 372 -25.63 14.07 9.58
CA SER A 372 -27.02 14.44 9.30
C SER A 372 -27.98 13.91 10.36
N ILE A 373 -27.77 12.67 10.82
CA ILE A 373 -28.57 12.07 11.90
C ILE A 373 -28.44 12.88 13.18
N LEU A 374 -27.22 13.28 13.56
CA LEU A 374 -27.00 14.07 14.79
C LEU A 374 -27.63 15.46 14.71
N LEU A 375 -27.56 16.12 13.56
CA LEU A 375 -28.23 17.41 13.34
C LEU A 375 -29.73 17.27 13.48
N ASN A 376 -30.34 16.24 12.89
CA ASN A 376 -31.78 15.97 13.04
C ASN A 376 -32.14 15.63 14.48
N ALA A 377 -31.33 14.88 15.20
CA ALA A 377 -31.56 14.56 16.60
C ALA A 377 -31.55 15.82 17.46
N ARG A 378 -30.56 16.71 17.30
CA ARG A 378 -30.46 17.97 18.02
C ARG A 378 -31.57 18.97 17.67
N SER A 379 -32.10 18.94 16.46
CA SER A 379 -33.25 19.78 16.09
C SER A 379 -34.52 19.39 16.85
N ILE A 380 -34.65 18.13 17.30
CA ILE A 380 -35.80 17.63 18.08
C ILE A 380 -35.51 17.74 19.58
N ASN A 381 -34.32 17.34 20.01
CA ASN A 381 -33.88 17.40 21.39
C ASN A 381 -32.52 18.13 21.47
N PRO A 382 -32.51 19.46 21.73
CA PRO A 382 -31.27 20.23 21.77
C PRO A 382 -30.26 19.79 22.83
N ASN A 383 -30.74 19.12 23.89
CA ASN A 383 -29.92 18.69 25.02
C ASN A 383 -29.39 17.27 24.89
N VAL A 384 -29.71 16.55 23.81
CA VAL A 384 -29.22 15.18 23.61
C VAL A 384 -27.70 15.15 23.46
N PHE A 385 -27.04 14.32 24.23
CA PHE A 385 -25.60 14.06 24.07
C PHE A 385 -25.33 13.29 22.80
N THR A 386 -24.43 13.76 21.97
CA THR A 386 -24.17 13.20 20.62
C THR A 386 -22.81 12.57 20.52
N VAL A 387 -22.76 11.36 19.98
CA VAL A 387 -21.52 10.59 19.71
C VAL A 387 -21.51 10.16 18.25
N VAL A 388 -20.38 10.38 17.58
CA VAL A 388 -20.14 10.00 16.18
C VAL A 388 -18.90 9.15 16.07
#